data_59a0b3436272e910fe77bfe5e45128ed
#
_entry.id   59a0b3436272e910fe77bfe5e45128ed
#
_cell.length_a   1.000
_cell.length_b   1.000
_cell.length_c   1.000
_cell.angle_alpha   90.00
_cell.angle_beta   90.00
_cell.angle_gamma   90.00
#
_symmetry.space_group_name_H-M   'P 1'
#
loop_
_entity.id
_entity.type
_entity.pdbx_description
1 polymer ?
#
loop_
_entity_poly.entity_id
_entity_poly.type
_entity_poly.pdbx_seq_one_letter_code
_entity_poly.pdbx_strand_id
1 'polypeptide(L)'
;MKVLLYGYGLMGKKVAHQLREKDEFDLIGVVSYEFDEKAPEAMYSNLTEVQDRADVIIDFSHPNNLDDILAYAKKNKTKVVFATTGFSKEQLDKIEEASKEIAIFQSYNTSFGIQMVTKILRQVAKEFYDNGYDIEILEKHHNQKIDAPSGTAKLLYEVMEDEIQGTTPVYDRSSLHEKRKKEEIGIQALRGGTIFGEHEIMFAGLDEIIEIKHTALSKDVFVQGALAAAKALQDKESGLFTLKTLY
;
A
#
# COMPACT_ATOMS: atom_id res chain seq x y z
N MET A 1 -6.97 16.51 14.21
CA MET A 1 -6.26 16.71 12.93
C MET A 1 -7.28 16.86 11.82
N LYS A 2 -7.24 18.00 11.08
CA LYS A 2 -8.15 18.28 9.95
C LYS A 2 -7.75 17.45 8.72
N VAL A 3 -8.65 16.59 8.27
CA VAL A 3 -8.42 15.66 7.15
C VAL A 3 -9.29 16.06 5.97
N LEU A 4 -8.70 16.15 4.78
CA LEU A 4 -9.39 16.25 3.53
C LEU A 4 -9.24 14.90 2.80
N LEU A 5 -10.36 14.28 2.44
CA LEU A 5 -10.35 13.03 1.69
C LEU A 5 -10.46 13.32 0.19
N TYR A 6 -9.58 12.73 -0.60
CA TYR A 6 -9.68 12.78 -2.06
C TYR A 6 -10.08 11.40 -2.60
N GLY A 7 -11.23 11.34 -3.28
CA GLY A 7 -11.86 10.14 -3.78
C GLY A 7 -12.95 9.59 -2.85
N TYR A 8 -14.15 9.32 -3.41
CA TYR A 8 -15.33 8.83 -2.67
C TYR A 8 -15.92 7.53 -3.25
N GLY A 9 -15.06 6.73 -3.88
CA GLY A 9 -15.40 5.36 -4.28
C GLY A 9 -15.52 4.42 -3.09
N LEU A 10 -15.49 3.12 -3.33
CA LEU A 10 -15.63 2.10 -2.29
C LEU A 10 -14.66 2.29 -1.10
N MET A 11 -13.39 2.59 -1.39
CA MET A 11 -12.38 2.81 -0.34
C MET A 11 -12.57 4.16 0.35
N GLY A 12 -12.82 5.23 -0.41
CA GLY A 12 -13.06 6.56 0.16
C GLY A 12 -14.23 6.59 1.13
N LYS A 13 -15.35 5.93 0.80
CA LYS A 13 -16.51 5.80 1.73
C LYS A 13 -16.14 5.09 3.03
N LYS A 14 -15.28 4.08 2.98
CA LYS A 14 -14.76 3.40 4.17
C LYS A 14 -13.84 4.31 5.00
N VAL A 15 -12.98 5.09 4.34
CA VAL A 15 -12.12 6.07 5.01
C VAL A 15 -12.96 7.13 5.71
N ALA A 16 -13.93 7.73 5.02
CA ALA A 16 -14.83 8.73 5.58
C ALA A 16 -15.59 8.17 6.81
N HIS A 17 -16.11 6.94 6.71
CA HIS A 17 -16.78 6.29 7.83
C HIS A 17 -15.87 6.14 9.04
N GLN A 18 -14.64 5.64 8.85
CA GLN A 18 -13.71 5.43 9.95
C GLN A 18 -13.15 6.73 10.54
N LEU A 19 -13.01 7.79 9.73
CA LEU A 19 -12.63 9.10 10.24
C LEU A 19 -13.67 9.68 11.18
N ARG A 20 -14.97 9.47 10.90
CA ARG A 20 -16.06 9.92 11.79
C ARG A 20 -16.12 9.19 13.14
N GLU A 21 -15.67 7.92 13.16
CA GLU A 21 -15.68 7.10 14.38
C GLU A 21 -14.50 7.42 15.33
N LYS A 22 -13.61 8.34 14.95
CA LYS A 22 -12.37 8.63 15.67
C LYS A 22 -12.26 10.12 16.00
N ASP A 23 -12.41 10.48 17.26
CA ASP A 23 -12.37 11.87 17.75
C ASP A 23 -11.07 12.62 17.42
N GLU A 24 -9.99 11.90 17.16
CA GLU A 24 -8.69 12.48 16.83
C GLU A 24 -8.62 13.07 15.41
N PHE A 25 -9.60 12.76 14.53
CA PHE A 25 -9.71 13.26 13.18
C PHE A 25 -10.96 14.13 12.99
N ASP A 26 -10.79 15.20 12.24
CA ASP A 26 -11.85 16.10 11.79
C ASP A 26 -11.91 16.05 10.27
N LEU A 27 -12.88 15.31 9.72
CA LEU A 27 -13.09 15.22 8.28
C LEU A 27 -13.76 16.50 7.78
N ILE A 28 -12.96 17.45 7.29
CA ILE A 28 -13.43 18.76 6.84
C ILE A 28 -14.13 18.73 5.48
N GLY A 29 -13.99 17.65 4.72
CA GLY A 29 -14.66 17.46 3.45
C GLY A 29 -14.06 16.37 2.58
N VAL A 30 -14.75 16.13 1.48
CA VAL A 30 -14.41 15.12 0.48
C VAL A 30 -14.35 15.75 -0.91
N VAL A 31 -13.26 15.52 -1.64
CA VAL A 31 -13.16 15.91 -3.04
C VAL A 31 -13.44 14.69 -3.92
N SER A 32 -14.42 14.81 -4.79
CA SER A 32 -14.83 13.73 -5.71
C SER A 32 -15.52 14.27 -6.95
N TYR A 33 -15.30 13.64 -8.09
CA TYR A 33 -16.05 13.93 -9.32
C TYR A 33 -17.51 13.44 -9.25
N GLU A 34 -17.75 12.40 -8.44
CA GLU A 34 -19.09 11.87 -8.20
C GLU A 34 -19.61 12.41 -6.87
N PHE A 35 -20.68 13.20 -6.95
CA PHE A 35 -21.39 13.69 -5.78
C PHE A 35 -22.34 12.61 -5.25
N ASP A 36 -22.29 12.38 -3.95
CA ASP A 36 -23.27 11.58 -3.23
C ASP A 36 -24.11 12.54 -2.37
N GLU A 37 -25.31 12.89 -2.84
CA GLU A 37 -26.20 13.81 -2.11
C GLU A 37 -26.62 13.31 -0.72
N LYS A 38 -26.39 12.02 -0.45
CA LYS A 38 -26.66 11.41 0.85
C LYS A 38 -25.41 11.33 1.74
N ALA A 39 -24.28 11.78 1.25
CA ALA A 39 -23.07 11.84 2.05
C ALA A 39 -23.27 12.85 3.19
N PRO A 40 -22.92 12.49 4.43
CA PRO A 40 -22.97 13.44 5.54
C PRO A 40 -21.84 14.46 5.52
N GLU A 41 -20.83 14.26 4.67
CA GLU A 41 -19.67 15.11 4.51
C GLU A 41 -19.93 16.27 3.53
N ALA A 42 -19.22 17.39 3.74
CA ALA A 42 -19.12 18.42 2.72
C ALA A 42 -18.42 17.86 1.48
N MET A 43 -19.09 17.94 0.33
CA MET A 43 -18.56 17.44 -0.94
C MET A 43 -18.10 18.59 -1.81
N TYR A 44 -16.93 18.43 -2.42
CA TYR A 44 -16.33 19.41 -3.35
C TYR A 44 -16.01 18.73 -4.69
N SER A 45 -16.18 19.45 -5.80
CA SER A 45 -15.84 18.94 -7.12
C SER A 45 -14.32 19.02 -7.39
N ASN A 46 -13.64 19.98 -6.73
CA ASN A 46 -12.21 20.19 -6.87
C ASN A 46 -11.64 20.86 -5.61
N LEU A 47 -10.30 20.84 -5.48
CA LEU A 47 -9.57 21.38 -4.33
C LEU A 47 -9.68 22.91 -4.18
N THR A 48 -10.01 23.65 -5.24
CA THR A 48 -10.13 25.12 -5.17
C THR A 48 -11.37 25.59 -4.44
N GLU A 49 -12.37 24.70 -4.29
CA GLU A 49 -13.61 25.00 -3.55
C GLU A 49 -13.45 24.83 -2.04
N VAL A 50 -12.39 24.12 -1.61
CA VAL A 50 -12.14 23.84 -0.19
C VAL A 50 -11.67 25.11 0.50
N GLN A 51 -12.46 25.61 1.44
CA GLN A 51 -12.17 26.86 2.16
C GLN A 51 -11.27 26.64 3.38
N ASP A 52 -11.49 25.54 4.10
CA ASP A 52 -10.71 25.18 5.28
C ASP A 52 -9.35 24.58 4.89
N ARG A 53 -8.31 24.98 5.59
CA ARG A 53 -7.00 24.35 5.43
C ARG A 53 -6.99 22.98 6.08
N ALA A 54 -6.66 21.95 5.32
CA ALA A 54 -6.41 20.62 5.83
C ALA A 54 -4.98 20.49 6.41
N ASP A 55 -4.83 19.70 7.47
CA ASP A 55 -3.52 19.28 7.97
C ASP A 55 -2.95 18.16 7.08
N VAL A 56 -3.82 17.28 6.57
CA VAL A 56 -3.45 16.16 5.70
C VAL A 56 -4.53 15.88 4.66
N ILE A 57 -4.10 15.53 3.44
CA ILE A 57 -4.94 14.91 2.42
C ILE A 57 -4.71 13.40 2.48
N ILE A 58 -5.80 12.62 2.50
CA ILE A 58 -5.76 11.17 2.28
C ILE A 58 -6.35 10.88 0.90
N ASP A 59 -5.53 10.32 0.00
CA ASP A 59 -5.90 10.09 -1.38
C ASP A 59 -6.14 8.60 -1.67
N PHE A 60 -7.40 8.28 -2.00
CA PHE A 60 -7.87 7.00 -2.54
C PHE A 60 -8.59 7.22 -3.88
N SER A 61 -7.98 7.95 -4.79
CA SER A 61 -8.62 8.35 -6.05
C SER A 61 -7.98 7.70 -7.28
N HIS A 62 -7.39 8.50 -8.15
CA HIS A 62 -6.78 8.06 -9.39
C HIS A 62 -5.47 8.82 -9.65
N PRO A 63 -4.44 8.20 -10.28
CA PRO A 63 -3.16 8.87 -10.58
C PRO A 63 -3.28 10.20 -11.34
N ASN A 64 -4.32 10.37 -12.13
CA ASN A 64 -4.56 11.63 -12.87
C ASN A 64 -4.78 12.84 -11.97
N ASN A 65 -5.11 12.65 -10.70
CA ASN A 65 -5.36 13.72 -9.74
C ASN A 65 -4.09 14.22 -9.04
N LEU A 66 -2.94 13.60 -9.33
CA LEU A 66 -1.68 13.87 -8.65
C LEU A 66 -1.29 15.35 -8.70
N ASP A 67 -1.32 15.95 -9.89
CA ASP A 67 -0.83 17.32 -10.08
C ASP A 67 -1.68 18.34 -9.29
N ASP A 68 -3.00 18.15 -9.24
CA ASP A 68 -3.91 19.00 -8.45
C ASP A 68 -3.67 18.84 -6.95
N ILE A 69 -3.50 17.59 -6.49
CA ILE A 69 -3.21 17.30 -5.07
C ILE A 69 -1.88 17.92 -4.66
N LEU A 70 -0.83 17.76 -5.45
CA LEU A 70 0.48 18.30 -5.14
C LEU A 70 0.48 19.83 -5.16
N ALA A 71 -0.21 20.47 -6.13
CA ALA A 71 -0.32 21.92 -6.21
C ALA A 71 -1.02 22.50 -4.96
N TYR A 72 -2.15 21.90 -4.54
CA TYR A 72 -2.84 22.30 -3.31
C TYR A 72 -1.97 22.08 -2.08
N ALA A 73 -1.37 20.91 -1.96
CA ALA A 73 -0.59 20.51 -0.79
C ALA A 73 0.64 21.41 -0.59
N LYS A 74 1.39 21.74 -1.64
CA LYS A 74 2.53 22.67 -1.58
C LYS A 74 2.10 24.08 -1.19
N LYS A 75 1.03 24.59 -1.82
CA LYS A 75 0.50 25.94 -1.54
C LYS A 75 0.09 26.10 -0.08
N ASN A 76 -0.55 25.08 0.49
CA ASN A 76 -1.14 25.14 1.82
C ASN A 76 -0.24 24.50 2.90
N LYS A 77 0.92 23.96 2.53
CA LYS A 77 1.79 23.16 3.43
C LYS A 77 1.00 22.02 4.10
N THR A 78 0.14 21.36 3.31
CA THR A 78 -0.67 20.22 3.71
C THR A 78 0.10 18.93 3.45
N LYS A 79 0.09 18.01 4.37
CA LYS A 79 0.71 16.68 4.22
C LYS A 79 -0.15 15.80 3.31
N VAL A 80 0.44 14.77 2.71
CA VAL A 80 -0.30 13.89 1.80
C VAL A 80 -0.03 12.42 2.11
N VAL A 81 -1.10 11.63 2.17
CA VAL A 81 -1.07 10.16 2.20
C VAL A 81 -1.60 9.67 0.87
N PHE A 82 -0.71 9.27 -0.03
CA PHE A 82 -1.08 8.61 -1.28
C PHE A 82 -1.26 7.10 -1.06
N ALA A 83 -2.51 6.66 -1.05
CA ALA A 83 -2.92 5.26 -1.09
C ALA A 83 -3.42 4.85 -2.49
N THR A 84 -3.46 5.78 -3.42
CA THR A 84 -3.73 5.55 -4.84
C THR A 84 -2.62 4.70 -5.45
N THR A 85 -3.00 3.72 -6.27
CA THR A 85 -2.10 2.79 -6.96
C THR A 85 -1.97 3.15 -8.43
N GLY A 86 -0.91 2.66 -9.10
CA GLY A 86 -0.77 2.79 -10.54
C GLY A 86 -0.10 4.08 -11.02
N PHE A 87 0.62 4.79 -10.16
CA PHE A 87 1.46 5.92 -10.57
C PHE A 87 2.54 5.46 -11.57
N SER A 88 2.74 6.25 -12.63
CA SER A 88 3.85 6.09 -13.55
C SER A 88 5.17 6.51 -12.89
N LYS A 89 6.29 6.15 -13.50
CA LYS A 89 7.61 6.59 -13.02
C LYS A 89 7.69 8.11 -12.95
N GLU A 90 7.23 8.82 -13.99
CA GLU A 90 7.20 10.29 -14.00
C GLU A 90 6.39 10.86 -12.84
N GLN A 91 5.26 10.23 -12.50
CA GLN A 91 4.44 10.65 -11.37
C GLN A 91 5.12 10.38 -10.02
N LEU A 92 5.84 9.27 -9.88
CA LEU A 92 6.65 8.98 -8.70
C LEU A 92 7.79 9.99 -8.54
N ASP A 93 8.46 10.38 -9.62
CA ASP A 93 9.50 11.41 -9.63
C ASP A 93 8.93 12.77 -9.17
N LYS A 94 7.70 13.13 -9.59
CA LYS A 94 7.00 14.33 -9.11
C LYS A 94 6.67 14.26 -7.61
N ILE A 95 6.26 13.09 -7.10
CA ILE A 95 6.01 12.87 -5.67
C ILE A 95 7.31 13.07 -4.88
N GLU A 96 8.41 12.49 -5.34
CA GLU A 96 9.71 12.63 -4.72
C GLU A 96 10.18 14.09 -4.70
N GLU A 97 10.03 14.83 -5.80
CA GLU A 97 10.37 16.25 -5.84
C GLU A 97 9.52 17.08 -4.88
N ALA A 98 8.20 16.85 -4.86
CA ALA A 98 7.29 17.54 -3.96
C ALA A 98 7.58 17.25 -2.48
N SER A 99 8.09 16.06 -2.18
CA SER A 99 8.43 15.66 -0.81
C SER A 99 9.55 16.50 -0.19
N LYS A 100 10.35 17.20 -0.99
CA LYS A 100 11.35 18.13 -0.49
C LYS A 100 10.73 19.36 0.20
N GLU A 101 9.47 19.67 -0.12
CA GLU A 101 8.74 20.83 0.39
C GLU A 101 7.66 20.50 1.42
N ILE A 102 7.10 19.28 1.36
CA ILE A 102 6.00 18.80 2.21
C ILE A 102 6.20 17.34 2.60
N ALA A 103 5.63 16.92 3.72
CA ALA A 103 5.68 15.50 4.12
C ALA A 103 4.66 14.68 3.31
N ILE A 104 5.14 13.66 2.61
CA ILE A 104 4.33 12.77 1.79
C ILE A 104 4.58 11.32 2.22
N PHE A 105 3.51 10.59 2.48
CA PHE A 105 3.53 9.13 2.56
C PHE A 105 3.01 8.56 1.25
N GLN A 106 3.72 7.60 0.68
CA GLN A 106 3.29 6.89 -0.52
C GLN A 106 3.47 5.39 -0.34
N SER A 107 2.39 4.63 -0.55
CA SER A 107 2.45 3.17 -0.56
C SER A 107 1.32 2.57 -1.38
N TYR A 108 1.64 1.54 -2.16
CA TYR A 108 0.64 0.72 -2.87
C TYR A 108 -0.14 -0.21 -1.94
N ASN A 109 0.37 -0.44 -0.75
CA ASN A 109 -0.28 -1.23 0.29
C ASN A 109 -0.03 -0.57 1.64
N THR A 110 -1.09 -0.11 2.28
CA THR A 110 -1.03 0.60 3.57
C THR A 110 -1.21 -0.33 4.77
N SER A 111 -1.33 -1.67 4.58
CA SER A 111 -1.53 -2.62 5.67
C SER A 111 -0.32 -2.67 6.61
N PHE A 112 -0.54 -2.36 7.89
CA PHE A 112 0.47 -2.53 8.94
C PHE A 112 0.94 -3.99 9.06
N GLY A 113 0.03 -4.97 8.89
CA GLY A 113 0.41 -6.40 8.93
C GLY A 113 1.40 -6.77 7.83
N ILE A 114 1.17 -6.31 6.58
CA ILE A 114 2.13 -6.53 5.48
C ILE A 114 3.46 -5.85 5.77
N GLN A 115 3.45 -4.67 6.37
CA GLN A 115 4.68 -4.01 6.78
C GLN A 115 5.48 -4.83 7.82
N MET A 116 4.80 -5.41 8.81
CA MET A 116 5.48 -6.29 9.77
C MET A 116 6.06 -7.52 9.08
N VAL A 117 5.35 -8.10 8.11
CA VAL A 117 5.88 -9.19 7.28
C VAL A 117 7.14 -8.74 6.54
N THR A 118 7.14 -7.59 5.85
CA THR A 118 8.34 -7.10 5.15
C THR A 118 9.52 -6.87 6.10
N LYS A 119 9.25 -6.35 7.31
CA LYS A 119 10.29 -6.15 8.33
C LYS A 119 10.89 -7.47 8.82
N ILE A 120 10.07 -8.49 9.01
CA ILE A 120 10.52 -9.84 9.38
C ILE A 120 11.36 -10.42 8.23
N LEU A 121 10.88 -10.35 6.99
CA LEU A 121 11.59 -10.88 5.82
C LEU A 121 12.99 -10.27 5.67
N ARG A 122 13.14 -8.96 5.87
CA ARG A 122 14.46 -8.29 5.84
C ARG A 122 15.43 -8.85 6.89
N GLN A 123 14.92 -9.35 8.00
CA GLN A 123 15.75 -9.91 9.07
C GLN A 123 16.11 -11.38 8.84
N VAL A 124 15.21 -12.16 8.25
CA VAL A 124 15.35 -13.63 8.25
C VAL A 124 15.53 -14.26 6.87
N ALA A 125 15.16 -13.59 5.77
CA ALA A 125 15.14 -14.23 4.44
C ALA A 125 16.54 -14.69 4.02
N LYS A 126 17.55 -13.85 4.21
CA LYS A 126 18.93 -14.21 3.88
C LYS A 126 19.45 -15.36 4.75
N GLU A 127 19.14 -15.38 6.04
CA GLU A 127 19.51 -16.45 6.96
C GLU A 127 18.96 -17.81 6.49
N PHE A 128 17.67 -17.88 6.15
CA PHE A 128 17.08 -19.09 5.61
C PHE A 128 17.71 -19.50 4.28
N TYR A 129 17.87 -18.54 3.37
CA TYR A 129 18.46 -18.81 2.06
C TYR A 129 19.88 -19.39 2.19
N ASP A 130 20.75 -18.77 3.01
CA ASP A 130 22.13 -19.21 3.19
C ASP A 130 22.23 -20.59 3.86
N ASN A 131 21.23 -20.94 4.68
CA ASN A 131 21.11 -22.27 5.33
C ASN A 131 20.39 -23.33 4.47
N GLY A 132 20.17 -23.06 3.20
CA GLY A 132 19.71 -24.05 2.23
C GLY A 132 18.20 -24.18 2.06
N TYR A 133 17.40 -23.30 2.69
CA TYR A 133 15.96 -23.30 2.49
C TYR A 133 15.59 -22.77 1.10
N ASP A 134 14.60 -23.40 0.49
CA ASP A 134 13.92 -22.90 -0.69
C ASP A 134 12.83 -21.90 -0.28
N ILE A 135 12.65 -20.85 -1.08
CA ILE A 135 11.68 -19.79 -0.77
C ILE A 135 10.57 -19.79 -1.82
N GLU A 136 9.32 -19.81 -1.36
CA GLU A 136 8.14 -19.72 -2.22
C GLU A 136 7.17 -18.69 -1.65
N ILE A 137 6.47 -17.98 -2.53
CA ILE A 137 5.39 -17.05 -2.20
C ILE A 137 4.08 -17.61 -2.75
N LEU A 138 3.06 -17.74 -1.91
CA LEU A 138 1.72 -18.11 -2.31
C LEU A 138 0.76 -16.97 -1.98
N GLU A 139 0.06 -16.44 -3.00
CA GLU A 139 -0.95 -15.40 -2.81
C GLU A 139 -2.33 -15.86 -3.27
N LYS A 140 -3.37 -15.45 -2.54
CA LYS A 140 -4.75 -15.83 -2.83
C LYS A 140 -5.64 -14.58 -2.79
N HIS A 141 -6.45 -14.38 -3.84
CA HIS A 141 -7.44 -13.30 -3.92
C HIS A 141 -8.75 -13.78 -4.55
N HIS A 142 -9.74 -12.89 -4.48
CA HIS A 142 -11.06 -13.14 -5.09
C HIS A 142 -10.97 -13.37 -6.60
N ASN A 143 -11.98 -14.01 -7.15
CA ASN A 143 -12.06 -14.40 -8.56
C ASN A 143 -12.18 -13.20 -9.54
N GLN A 144 -12.41 -11.98 -9.05
CA GLN A 144 -12.49 -10.75 -9.84
C GLN A 144 -11.17 -9.98 -9.90
N LYS A 145 -10.09 -10.45 -9.25
CA LYS A 145 -8.79 -9.79 -9.30
C LYS A 145 -8.07 -10.10 -10.60
N ILE A 146 -7.76 -9.05 -11.37
CA ILE A 146 -7.20 -9.17 -12.73
C ILE A 146 -5.68 -9.41 -12.68
N ASP A 147 -4.97 -8.61 -11.88
CA ASP A 147 -3.52 -8.71 -11.79
C ASP A 147 -3.08 -9.99 -11.06
N ALA A 148 -2.10 -10.67 -11.64
CA ALA A 148 -1.43 -11.84 -11.06
C ALA A 148 0.07 -11.82 -11.49
N PRO A 149 1.02 -11.94 -10.56
CA PRO A 149 0.79 -11.90 -9.11
C PRO A 149 0.36 -10.50 -8.63
N SER A 150 -0.20 -10.46 -7.41
CA SER A 150 -0.65 -9.21 -6.78
C SER A 150 0.50 -8.24 -6.51
N GLY A 151 0.19 -6.94 -6.41
CA GLY A 151 1.18 -5.92 -6.04
C GLY A 151 1.88 -6.22 -4.71
N THR A 152 1.16 -6.80 -3.73
CA THR A 152 1.75 -7.21 -2.45
C THR A 152 2.72 -8.38 -2.60
N ALA A 153 2.41 -9.38 -3.44
CA ALA A 153 3.33 -10.48 -3.70
C ALA A 153 4.63 -10.00 -4.36
N LYS A 154 4.51 -9.04 -5.30
CA LYS A 154 5.68 -8.39 -5.90
C LYS A 154 6.52 -7.63 -4.88
N LEU A 155 5.88 -6.84 -4.00
CA LEU A 155 6.55 -6.15 -2.91
C LEU A 155 7.32 -7.12 -2.00
N LEU A 156 6.71 -8.26 -1.65
CA LEU A 156 7.35 -9.27 -0.79
C LEU A 156 8.56 -9.91 -1.50
N TYR A 157 8.46 -10.16 -2.81
CA TYR A 157 9.59 -10.62 -3.61
C TYR A 157 10.71 -9.58 -3.66
N GLU A 158 10.41 -8.32 -3.98
CA GLU A 158 11.38 -7.22 -4.03
C GLU A 158 12.13 -7.05 -2.69
N VAL A 159 11.42 -7.18 -1.57
CA VAL A 159 12.03 -7.14 -0.23
C VAL A 159 13.05 -8.27 -0.03
N MET A 160 12.75 -9.48 -0.53
CA MET A 160 13.69 -10.60 -0.43
C MET A 160 14.84 -10.48 -1.45
N GLU A 161 14.58 -9.98 -2.66
CA GLU A 161 15.60 -9.70 -3.66
C GLU A 161 16.62 -8.65 -3.18
N ASP A 162 16.18 -7.61 -2.47
CA ASP A 162 17.07 -6.63 -1.82
C ASP A 162 18.07 -7.31 -0.85
N GLU A 163 17.61 -8.32 -0.10
CA GLU A 163 18.44 -9.01 0.92
C GLU A 163 19.23 -10.19 0.31
N ILE A 164 18.71 -10.82 -0.75
CA ILE A 164 19.28 -12.03 -1.39
C ILE A 164 19.53 -11.69 -2.86
N GLN A 165 20.69 -11.14 -3.15
CA GLN A 165 21.02 -10.75 -4.53
C GLN A 165 21.08 -11.96 -5.47
N GLY A 166 20.62 -11.75 -6.70
CA GLY A 166 20.69 -12.74 -7.77
C GLY A 166 19.56 -13.76 -7.79
N THR A 167 18.48 -13.52 -7.02
CA THR A 167 17.26 -14.35 -7.11
C THR A 167 16.51 -14.12 -8.40
N THR A 168 15.71 -15.12 -8.81
CA THR A 168 14.90 -15.07 -10.03
C THR A 168 13.45 -15.46 -9.70
N PRO A 169 12.45 -14.61 -10.04
CA PRO A 169 11.05 -14.95 -9.80
C PRO A 169 10.55 -15.99 -10.79
N VAL A 170 9.87 -17.04 -10.30
CA VAL A 170 9.26 -18.07 -11.14
C VAL A 170 7.75 -18.08 -10.90
N TYR A 171 6.98 -17.74 -11.94
CA TYR A 171 5.52 -17.61 -11.85
C TYR A 171 4.77 -18.89 -12.24
N ASP A 172 5.41 -19.75 -13.03
CA ASP A 172 4.82 -21.01 -13.50
C ASP A 172 5.92 -22.07 -13.72
N ARG A 173 5.75 -23.21 -13.05
CA ARG A 173 6.65 -24.37 -13.22
C ARG A 173 6.07 -25.43 -14.14
N SER A 174 4.83 -25.28 -14.61
CA SER A 174 4.19 -26.30 -15.44
C SER A 174 4.90 -26.55 -16.77
N SER A 175 5.58 -25.51 -17.29
CA SER A 175 6.38 -25.56 -18.50
C SER A 175 7.86 -25.93 -18.28
N LEU A 176 8.31 -25.91 -17.01
CA LEU A 176 9.69 -26.23 -16.66
C LEU A 176 9.84 -27.72 -16.38
N HIS A 177 10.58 -28.44 -17.25
CA HIS A 177 10.87 -29.86 -17.11
C HIS A 177 12.24 -30.11 -16.44
N GLU A 178 12.60 -29.26 -15.48
CA GLU A 178 13.86 -29.33 -14.74
C GLU A 178 13.65 -29.18 -13.21
N LYS A 179 14.66 -29.61 -12.44
CA LYS A 179 14.66 -29.42 -11.00
C LYS A 179 14.75 -27.93 -10.69
N ARG A 180 14.16 -27.52 -9.52
CA ARG A 180 14.29 -26.19 -8.95
C ARG A 180 15.76 -25.83 -8.79
N LYS A 181 16.10 -24.58 -9.12
CA LYS A 181 17.42 -24.00 -8.87
C LYS A 181 17.41 -23.20 -7.57
N LYS A 182 18.56 -23.03 -6.96
CA LYS A 182 18.70 -22.35 -5.67
C LYS A 182 18.23 -20.89 -5.71
N GLU A 183 18.55 -20.20 -6.79
CA GLU A 183 18.21 -18.79 -7.01
C GLU A 183 16.72 -18.51 -7.32
N GLU A 184 15.93 -19.55 -7.57
CA GLU A 184 14.51 -19.38 -7.87
C GLU A 184 13.71 -19.05 -6.61
N ILE A 185 12.81 -18.08 -6.72
CA ILE A 185 11.73 -17.82 -5.77
C ILE A 185 10.42 -17.94 -6.52
N GLY A 186 9.63 -18.98 -6.20
CA GLY A 186 8.32 -19.19 -6.83
C GLY A 186 7.30 -18.15 -6.32
N ILE A 187 6.43 -17.69 -7.22
CA ILE A 187 5.34 -16.77 -6.87
C ILE A 187 4.05 -17.30 -7.48
N GLN A 188 3.24 -17.97 -6.66
CA GLN A 188 2.02 -18.63 -7.09
C GLN A 188 0.78 -17.80 -6.74
N ALA A 189 -0.11 -17.65 -7.72
CA ALA A 189 -1.32 -16.85 -7.57
C ALA A 189 -2.58 -17.72 -7.67
N LEU A 190 -3.38 -17.78 -6.61
CA LEU A 190 -4.70 -18.40 -6.61
C LEU A 190 -5.81 -17.35 -6.70
N ARG A 191 -6.86 -17.66 -7.46
CA ARG A 191 -8.06 -16.83 -7.61
C ARG A 191 -9.28 -17.65 -7.28
N GLY A 192 -10.07 -17.23 -6.26
CA GLY A 192 -11.24 -17.99 -5.84
C GLY A 192 -12.16 -17.22 -4.91
N GLY A 193 -13.46 -17.46 -5.05
CA GLY A 193 -14.49 -16.91 -4.17
C GLY A 193 -14.36 -15.40 -3.93
N THR A 194 -14.48 -15.03 -2.67
CA THR A 194 -14.44 -13.65 -2.17
C THR A 194 -13.23 -13.38 -1.28
N ILE A 195 -12.14 -14.11 -1.44
CA ILE A 195 -10.90 -13.95 -0.64
C ILE A 195 -10.40 -12.52 -0.78
N PHE A 196 -10.27 -11.79 0.33
CA PHE A 196 -9.81 -10.39 0.30
C PHE A 196 -8.34 -10.27 -0.06
N GLY A 197 -7.49 -11.15 0.49
CA GLY A 197 -6.08 -11.24 0.19
C GLY A 197 -5.35 -12.05 1.25
N GLU A 198 -4.67 -13.09 0.82
CA GLU A 198 -3.74 -13.87 1.63
C GLU A 198 -2.37 -13.86 0.97
N HIS A 199 -1.33 -13.72 1.76
CA HIS A 199 0.05 -13.83 1.32
C HIS A 199 0.80 -14.68 2.31
N GLU A 200 1.45 -15.72 1.81
CA GLU A 200 2.19 -16.70 2.57
C GLU A 200 3.58 -16.84 1.97
N ILE A 201 4.58 -16.71 2.80
CA ILE A 201 5.97 -16.93 2.44
C ILE A 201 6.41 -18.21 3.13
N MET A 202 6.77 -19.21 2.32
CA MET A 202 7.24 -20.50 2.77
C MET A 202 8.76 -20.57 2.65
N PHE A 203 9.41 -21.00 3.71
CA PHE A 203 10.82 -21.37 3.76
C PHE A 203 10.87 -22.89 3.96
N ALA A 204 11.20 -23.62 2.90
CA ALA A 204 11.23 -25.09 2.91
C ALA A 204 12.67 -25.60 3.03
N GLY A 205 13.00 -26.16 4.17
CA GLY A 205 14.29 -26.77 4.49
C GLY A 205 14.29 -28.28 4.36
N LEU A 206 15.35 -28.92 4.82
CA LEU A 206 15.42 -30.37 4.94
C LEU A 206 14.57 -30.83 6.15
N ASP A 207 13.50 -31.57 5.88
CA ASP A 207 12.58 -32.15 6.87
C ASP A 207 11.79 -31.13 7.73
N GLU A 208 11.81 -29.83 7.38
CA GLU A 208 10.99 -28.81 8.04
C GLU A 208 10.55 -27.71 7.10
N ILE A 209 9.44 -27.05 7.44
CA ILE A 209 8.90 -25.89 6.71
C ILE A 209 8.56 -24.80 7.74
N ILE A 210 8.89 -23.57 7.42
CA ILE A 210 8.48 -22.40 8.18
C ILE A 210 7.64 -21.52 7.26
N GLU A 211 6.49 -21.07 7.75
CA GLU A 211 5.54 -20.23 7.01
C GLU A 211 5.27 -18.93 7.73
N ILE A 212 5.34 -17.82 7.00
CA ILE A 212 4.92 -16.50 7.46
C ILE A 212 3.71 -16.11 6.64
N LYS A 213 2.56 -16.02 7.28
CA LYS A 213 1.28 -15.77 6.60
C LYS A 213 0.60 -14.51 7.09
N HIS A 214 0.11 -13.70 6.14
CA HIS A 214 -0.80 -12.59 6.38
C HIS A 214 -2.12 -12.86 5.67
N THR A 215 -3.24 -12.69 6.39
CA THR A 215 -4.60 -12.78 5.86
C THR A 215 -5.35 -11.49 6.13
N ALA A 216 -5.73 -10.79 5.06
CA ALA A 216 -6.65 -9.66 5.17
C ALA A 216 -8.08 -10.17 5.27
N LEU A 217 -8.80 -9.83 6.33
CA LEU A 217 -10.20 -10.22 6.54
C LEU A 217 -11.19 -9.23 5.89
N SER A 218 -10.73 -8.00 5.62
CA SER A 218 -11.51 -6.97 4.95
C SER A 218 -10.56 -5.93 4.31
N LYS A 219 -11.14 -5.01 3.52
CA LYS A 219 -10.38 -3.84 3.00
C LYS A 219 -10.07 -2.79 4.08
N ASP A 220 -10.62 -2.92 5.27
CA ASP A 220 -10.43 -1.95 6.36
C ASP A 220 -8.98 -1.91 6.87
N VAL A 221 -8.22 -2.99 6.67
CA VAL A 221 -6.77 -3.00 6.96
C VAL A 221 -6.01 -1.89 6.23
N PHE A 222 -6.41 -1.57 4.99
CA PHE A 222 -5.79 -0.50 4.21
C PHE A 222 -6.22 0.88 4.69
N VAL A 223 -7.48 1.02 5.13
CA VAL A 223 -7.99 2.26 5.72
C VAL A 223 -7.24 2.56 7.02
N GLN A 224 -7.17 1.59 7.94
CA GLN A 224 -6.43 1.74 9.20
C GLN A 224 -4.97 2.14 8.98
N GLY A 225 -4.32 1.53 7.99
CA GLY A 225 -2.95 1.88 7.64
C GLY A 225 -2.80 3.30 7.11
N ALA A 226 -3.72 3.76 6.27
CA ALA A 226 -3.71 5.14 5.76
C ALA A 226 -3.94 6.17 6.89
N LEU A 227 -4.85 5.87 7.84
CA LEU A 227 -5.08 6.72 9.02
C LEU A 227 -3.85 6.74 9.94
N ALA A 228 -3.21 5.60 10.14
CA ALA A 228 -1.97 5.52 10.92
C ALA A 228 -0.84 6.32 10.26
N ALA A 229 -0.72 6.25 8.91
CA ALA A 229 0.25 7.04 8.16
C ALA A 229 -0.03 8.54 8.29
N ALA A 230 -1.30 8.97 8.18
CA ALA A 230 -1.68 10.37 8.37
C ALA A 230 -1.27 10.88 9.76
N LYS A 231 -1.49 10.08 10.79
CA LYS A 231 -1.09 10.42 12.17
C LYS A 231 0.44 10.50 12.32
N ALA A 232 1.17 9.54 11.74
CA ALA A 232 2.64 9.52 11.80
C ALA A 232 3.30 10.68 11.02
N LEU A 233 2.61 11.25 10.04
CA LEU A 233 3.06 12.46 9.35
C LEU A 233 2.87 13.74 10.17
N GLN A 234 2.10 13.71 11.27
CA GLN A 234 1.69 14.92 12.01
C GLN A 234 2.87 15.82 12.39
N ASP A 235 3.98 15.24 12.84
CA ASP A 235 5.16 15.93 13.29
C ASP A 235 6.27 16.05 12.21
N LYS A 236 5.94 15.70 10.95
CA LYS A 236 6.88 15.79 9.83
C LYS A 236 6.63 17.07 9.04
N GLU A 237 7.69 17.78 8.70
CA GLU A 237 7.60 19.01 7.89
C GLU A 237 7.70 18.68 6.40
N SER A 238 8.68 17.84 6.02
CA SER A 238 8.92 17.41 4.64
C SER A 238 9.54 16.01 4.61
N GLY A 239 9.58 15.39 3.45
CA GLY A 239 10.19 14.10 3.20
C GLY A 239 9.23 13.11 2.57
N LEU A 240 9.80 12.14 1.84
CA LEU A 240 9.07 11.00 1.30
C LEU A 240 9.14 9.85 2.29
N PHE A 241 7.97 9.44 2.76
CA PHE A 241 7.82 8.34 3.70
C PHE A 241 7.12 7.18 3.00
N THR A 242 7.60 6.00 3.27
CA THR A 242 7.02 4.73 2.86
C THR A 242 6.73 3.89 4.10
N LEU A 243 6.14 2.74 3.93
CA LEU A 243 6.00 1.78 5.03
C LEU A 243 7.37 1.44 5.69
N LYS A 244 8.46 1.47 4.91
CA LYS A 244 9.82 1.17 5.40
C LYS A 244 10.38 2.26 6.32
N THR A 245 10.03 3.52 6.08
CA THR A 245 10.65 4.68 6.73
C THR A 245 9.76 5.39 7.75
N LEU A 246 8.46 5.06 7.78
CA LEU A 246 7.51 5.71 8.68
C LEU A 246 7.44 5.05 10.06
N TYR A 247 7.75 3.76 10.14
CA TYR A 247 7.73 2.93 11.35
C TYR A 247 9.11 2.29 11.52
#